data_262108476f041e3f0b46e6a36dc01b11
#
_entry.id   262108476f041e3f0b46e6a36dc01b11
#
_cell.length_a   1.000
_cell.length_b   1.000
_cell.length_c   1.000
_cell.angle_alpha   90.00
_cell.angle_beta   90.00
_cell.angle_gamma   90.00
#
_symmetry.space_group_name_H-M   'P 1'
#
loop_
_entity.id
_entity.type
_entity.pdbx_description
1 polymer ?
#
loop_
_entity_poly.entity_id
_entity_poly.type
_entity_poly.pdbx_seq_one_letter_code
_entity_poly.pdbx_strand_id
1 'polypeptide(L)'
;MKRGIIIGLVVVALAAGVVAVRQFRGNGAEERAAWRTAAVTRKDLVVSVTGSGSISPASQVEVKSRATGTVTAVYVSEGDRVAKGQVLVRLSDPDAEAAVAQAQASLQSAQARLAQAEAERRTQQVQTARSIQQAEASLAGARARLRSMEAGSRPEEIAQAEATVRSAASDRDLARANHARNEQLFQQGFIARQALDQTAAQLRAAEEQYRIAQERLRLARSGATASELDEARASVAQAEAALAQARAARLNDQVRAQDIVSARASVVQATVTLSNARTRLAETEIRAPVAGLVSDRAVEVGQTVIGGSSTSGTPVITLAVVEPLLAKVMVDEADIASVRSGLEAEITADALPGQKFAARVQAVSPNSQIQSNVVQYEVILRLAGPTEGLRLGMTVDAELILLRRPGVLTVPREAVRGEGSKMVLIVQDGELTPVPVQVGGSDGRTVEITSGLTEGQTVYLGESPASPTGTTPGSTQTNPFMPSPPGVRRR
;
A
#
# COMPACT_ATOMS: atom_id res chain seq x y z
N MET A 1 57.10 40.41 115.00
CA MET A 1 56.41 39.42 114.05
C MET A 1 54.94 39.64 113.82
N LYS A 2 54.29 40.77 114.21
CA LYS A 2 52.81 40.96 114.01
C LYS A 2 52.40 41.87 112.85
N ARG A 3 53.38 42.52 112.08
CA ARG A 3 53.04 43.43 110.94
C ARG A 3 53.05 42.75 109.56
N GLY A 4 53.67 41.55 109.37
CA GLY A 4 53.72 40.82 108.09
C GLY A 4 52.47 40.06 107.79
N ILE A 5 51.68 39.59 108.75
CA ILE A 5 50.47 38.77 108.58
C ILE A 5 49.27 39.59 108.08
N ILE A 6 49.19 40.88 108.47
CA ILE A 6 48.12 41.79 108.07
C ILE A 6 48.23 42.20 106.59
N ILE A 7 49.42 42.38 106.06
CA ILE A 7 49.63 42.71 104.65
C ILE A 7 49.33 41.51 103.71
N GLY A 8 49.67 40.30 104.21
CA GLY A 8 49.33 39.07 103.45
C GLY A 8 47.79 38.83 103.29
N LEU A 9 47.03 39.13 104.33
CA LEU A 9 45.58 38.98 104.33
C LEU A 9 44.86 40.01 103.42
N VAL A 10 45.39 41.25 103.36
CA VAL A 10 44.83 42.29 102.48
C VAL A 10 45.14 42.01 101.02
N VAL A 11 46.26 41.42 100.66
CA VAL A 11 46.64 41.08 99.30
C VAL A 11 45.80 39.89 98.85
N VAL A 12 45.54 38.90 99.72
CA VAL A 12 44.66 37.76 99.39
C VAL A 12 43.20 38.20 99.23
N ALA A 13 42.73 39.14 100.08
CA ALA A 13 41.36 39.68 99.97
C ALA A 13 41.15 40.49 98.66
N LEU A 14 42.19 41.28 98.27
CA LEU A 14 42.19 42.02 97.03
C LEU A 14 42.30 41.09 95.79
N ALA A 15 43.07 40.01 95.89
CA ALA A 15 43.13 38.98 94.79
C ALA A 15 41.84 38.23 94.65
N ALA A 16 41.20 37.87 95.77
CA ALA A 16 39.88 37.22 95.77
C ALA A 16 38.75 38.13 95.22
N GLY A 17 38.81 39.42 95.55
CA GLY A 17 37.90 40.44 94.98
C GLY A 17 38.04 40.63 93.46
N VAL A 18 39.27 40.63 92.95
CA VAL A 18 39.53 40.73 91.51
C VAL A 18 39.10 39.47 90.77
N VAL A 19 39.27 38.28 91.35
CA VAL A 19 38.78 37.02 90.77
C VAL A 19 37.28 36.98 90.84
N ALA A 20 36.58 37.40 91.91
CA ALA A 20 35.16 37.46 92.01
C ALA A 20 34.53 38.48 91.01
N VAL A 21 35.12 39.65 90.82
CA VAL A 21 34.69 40.65 89.82
C VAL A 21 34.96 40.18 88.39
N ARG A 22 35.99 39.34 88.15
CA ARG A 22 36.26 38.76 86.84
C ARG A 22 35.29 37.57 86.53
N GLN A 23 34.85 36.82 87.57
CA GLN A 23 33.86 35.76 87.40
C GLN A 23 32.42 36.30 87.24
N PHE A 24 32.09 37.46 87.82
CA PHE A 24 30.78 38.10 87.65
C PHE A 24 30.65 38.95 86.36
N ARG A 25 31.78 39.29 85.72
CA ARG A 25 31.77 40.00 84.42
C ARG A 25 31.84 39.07 83.21
N GLY A 26 31.89 37.73 83.39
CA GLY A 26 32.06 36.73 82.37
C GLY A 26 30.80 36.03 81.89
N ASN A 27 29.58 36.21 82.45
CA ASN A 27 28.36 35.46 82.10
C ASN A 27 27.21 36.33 81.60
N GLY A 28 27.49 37.35 80.80
CA GLY A 28 26.55 38.14 80.03
C GLY A 28 26.76 38.00 78.54
N ALA A 29 27.26 36.83 78.02
CA ALA A 29 27.14 36.50 76.65
C ALA A 29 25.70 35.93 76.47
N GLU A 30 24.75 36.75 76.05
CA GLU A 30 23.51 36.29 75.42
C GLU A 30 23.90 35.22 74.45
N GLU A 31 23.42 33.98 74.66
CA GLU A 31 23.37 32.90 73.66
C GLU A 31 22.52 33.43 72.48
N ARG A 32 23.14 34.17 71.55
CA ARG A 32 22.53 34.53 70.28
C ARG A 32 22.33 33.22 69.55
N ALA A 33 21.08 32.75 69.52
CA ALA A 33 20.67 31.62 68.74
C ALA A 33 21.30 31.82 67.34
N ALA A 34 22.12 30.86 66.91
CA ALA A 34 22.77 30.93 65.61
C ALA A 34 21.71 30.94 64.53
N TRP A 35 21.46 32.07 63.88
CA TRP A 35 20.48 32.19 62.80
C TRP A 35 20.94 31.38 61.60
N ARG A 36 20.11 30.53 61.09
CA ARG A 36 20.27 29.93 59.78
C ARG A 36 19.98 31.03 58.75
N THR A 37 20.91 31.32 57.88
CA THR A 37 20.80 32.36 56.87
C THR A 37 21.18 31.78 55.51
N ALA A 38 20.65 32.36 54.44
CA ALA A 38 21.04 32.07 53.06
C ALA A 38 21.27 33.39 52.30
N ALA A 39 22.19 33.40 51.39
CA ALA A 39 22.39 34.55 50.49
C ALA A 39 21.39 34.51 49.32
N VAL A 40 20.87 35.67 48.95
CA VAL A 40 20.11 35.87 47.72
C VAL A 40 21.07 35.71 46.54
N THR A 41 20.86 34.72 45.73
CA THR A 41 21.72 34.42 44.56
C THR A 41 20.94 34.40 43.28
N ARG A 42 21.60 34.74 42.16
CA ARG A 42 21.04 34.52 40.84
C ARG A 42 21.29 33.08 40.42
N LYS A 43 20.22 32.38 40.14
CA LYS A 43 20.28 31.02 39.63
C LYS A 43 19.18 30.83 38.57
N ASP A 44 19.39 29.84 37.72
CA ASP A 44 18.33 29.40 36.81
C ASP A 44 17.23 28.68 37.62
N LEU A 45 16.02 29.15 37.50
CA LEU A 45 14.85 28.51 38.09
C LEU A 45 14.19 27.63 37.05
N VAL A 46 14.14 26.35 37.33
CA VAL A 46 13.42 25.37 36.53
C VAL A 46 12.26 24.84 37.37
N VAL A 47 11.03 25.12 36.90
CA VAL A 47 9.83 24.53 37.47
C VAL A 47 9.50 23.29 36.64
N SER A 48 9.51 22.13 37.25
CA SER A 48 9.33 20.86 36.58
C SER A 48 8.34 19.96 37.33
N VAL A 49 7.75 19.05 36.59
CA VAL A 49 6.94 17.95 37.12
C VAL A 49 7.67 16.65 36.79
N THR A 50 7.76 15.78 37.77
CA THR A 50 8.41 14.48 37.61
C THR A 50 7.36 13.38 37.36
N GLY A 51 7.71 12.42 36.50
CA GLY A 51 6.93 11.22 36.24
C GLY A 51 7.85 10.06 35.98
N SER A 52 7.49 8.88 36.45
CA SER A 52 8.21 7.63 36.18
C SER A 52 7.47 6.79 35.17
N GLY A 53 8.21 5.99 34.40
CA GLY A 53 7.61 5.18 33.35
C GLY A 53 8.59 4.26 32.65
N SER A 54 8.33 3.96 31.39
CA SER A 54 9.19 3.07 30.61
C SER A 54 9.32 3.49 29.15
N ILE A 55 10.41 3.06 28.52
CA ILE A 55 10.63 3.22 27.09
C ILE A 55 9.74 2.26 26.32
N SER A 56 8.98 2.81 25.38
CA SER A 56 8.03 2.07 24.54
C SER A 56 8.31 2.32 23.06
N PRO A 57 7.99 1.37 22.18
CA PRO A 57 8.05 1.60 20.74
C PRO A 57 6.92 2.55 20.30
N ALA A 58 7.09 3.21 19.15
CA ALA A 58 6.04 4.03 18.56
C ALA A 58 4.80 3.21 18.20
N SER A 59 5.00 1.99 17.74
CA SER A 59 3.94 1.00 17.53
C SER A 59 4.51 -0.42 17.62
N GLN A 60 3.65 -1.36 17.93
CA GLN A 60 3.96 -2.78 17.95
C GLN A 60 3.03 -3.49 16.96
N VAL A 61 3.62 -4.29 16.07
CA VAL A 61 2.89 -4.97 15.00
C VAL A 61 3.12 -6.46 15.12
N GLU A 62 2.07 -7.20 15.44
CA GLU A 62 2.08 -8.66 15.40
C GLU A 62 1.97 -9.14 13.96
N VAL A 63 3.00 -9.78 13.45
CA VAL A 63 3.02 -10.43 12.16
C VAL A 63 2.44 -11.82 12.31
N LYS A 64 1.26 -12.04 11.73
CA LYS A 64 0.54 -13.32 11.78
C LYS A 64 0.67 -14.06 10.46
N SER A 65 0.65 -15.40 10.50
CA SER A 65 0.63 -16.20 9.29
C SER A 65 -0.73 -16.13 8.60
N ARG A 66 -0.71 -15.94 7.27
CA ARG A 66 -1.88 -16.08 6.39
C ARG A 66 -1.99 -17.47 5.79
N ALA A 67 -0.84 -18.13 5.56
CA ALA A 67 -0.75 -19.49 5.05
C ALA A 67 -0.64 -20.50 6.19
N THR A 68 -1.22 -21.68 6.00
CA THR A 68 -1.03 -22.84 6.86
C THR A 68 0.18 -23.62 6.33
N GLY A 69 1.06 -24.07 7.21
CA GLY A 69 2.22 -24.84 6.78
C GLY A 69 3.19 -25.11 7.92
N THR A 70 4.25 -25.84 7.64
CA THR A 70 5.32 -26.13 8.58
C THR A 70 6.47 -25.14 8.39
N VAL A 71 6.98 -24.57 9.48
CA VAL A 71 8.13 -23.66 9.46
C VAL A 71 9.38 -24.41 9.01
N THR A 72 9.92 -24.04 7.86
CA THR A 72 11.17 -24.62 7.32
C THR A 72 12.40 -23.83 7.72
N ALA A 73 12.26 -22.50 7.80
CA ALA A 73 13.36 -21.63 8.17
C ALA A 73 12.86 -20.37 8.86
N VAL A 74 13.58 -19.92 9.88
CA VAL A 74 13.44 -18.62 10.52
C VAL A 74 14.72 -17.85 10.27
N TYR A 75 14.62 -16.66 9.66
CA TYR A 75 15.78 -15.87 9.21
C TYR A 75 16.17 -14.75 10.18
N VAL A 76 15.42 -14.59 11.26
CA VAL A 76 15.62 -13.50 12.22
C VAL A 76 15.54 -14.01 13.65
N SER A 77 16.27 -13.34 14.53
CA SER A 77 16.27 -13.58 15.98
C SER A 77 15.72 -12.38 16.72
N GLU A 78 15.33 -12.56 17.99
CA GLU A 78 14.95 -11.46 18.85
C GLU A 78 16.10 -10.45 18.98
N GLY A 79 15.77 -9.17 18.86
CA GLY A 79 16.76 -8.10 18.85
C GLY A 79 17.29 -7.72 17.46
N ASP A 80 16.95 -8.44 16.40
CA ASP A 80 17.39 -8.11 15.04
C ASP A 80 16.60 -6.92 14.47
N ARG A 81 17.28 -6.05 13.72
CA ARG A 81 16.64 -5.02 12.93
C ARG A 81 16.24 -5.56 11.55
N VAL A 82 14.99 -5.34 11.18
CA VAL A 82 14.45 -5.80 9.90
C VAL A 82 13.94 -4.63 9.06
N ALA A 83 14.16 -4.72 7.76
CA ALA A 83 13.63 -3.77 6.79
C ALA A 83 12.21 -4.18 6.34
N LYS A 84 11.41 -3.22 5.90
CA LYS A 84 10.09 -3.51 5.28
C LYS A 84 10.24 -4.43 4.08
N GLY A 85 9.46 -5.51 4.02
CA GLY A 85 9.48 -6.52 2.95
C GLY A 85 10.53 -7.62 3.14
N GLN A 86 11.41 -7.54 4.15
CA GLN A 86 12.37 -8.60 4.46
C GLN A 86 11.65 -9.88 4.84
N VAL A 87 12.14 -11.02 4.34
CA VAL A 87 11.62 -12.35 4.70
C VAL A 87 12.01 -12.65 6.14
N LEU A 88 11.04 -12.99 6.95
CA LEU A 88 11.21 -13.32 8.36
C LEU A 88 11.19 -14.83 8.58
N VAL A 89 10.18 -15.50 8.00
CA VAL A 89 9.94 -16.93 8.15
C VAL A 89 9.50 -17.51 6.82
N ARG A 90 9.91 -18.72 6.52
CA ARG A 90 9.46 -19.51 5.38
C ARG A 90 8.71 -20.74 5.86
N LEU A 91 7.53 -20.94 5.30
CA LEU A 91 6.70 -22.12 5.52
C LEU A 91 6.83 -23.07 4.32
N SER A 92 6.69 -24.36 4.55
CA SER A 92 6.42 -25.36 3.51
C SER A 92 4.92 -25.62 3.46
N ASP A 93 4.35 -25.45 2.28
CA ASP A 93 2.96 -25.79 1.96
C ASP A 93 2.94 -26.54 0.62
N PRO A 94 3.08 -27.87 0.63
CA PRO A 94 3.08 -28.69 -0.59
C PRO A 94 1.76 -28.55 -1.37
N ASP A 95 0.64 -28.29 -0.68
CA ASP A 95 -0.66 -28.14 -1.32
C ASP A 95 -0.73 -26.83 -2.13
N ALA A 96 -0.14 -25.74 -1.62
CA ALA A 96 -0.02 -24.48 -2.36
C ALA A 96 0.88 -24.62 -3.59
N GLU A 97 1.99 -25.36 -3.50
CA GLU A 97 2.87 -25.65 -4.64
C GLU A 97 2.14 -26.49 -5.71
N ALA A 98 1.45 -27.55 -5.29
CA ALA A 98 0.64 -28.38 -6.17
C ALA A 98 -0.50 -27.57 -6.84
N ALA A 99 -1.15 -26.67 -6.09
CA ALA A 99 -2.18 -25.79 -6.63
C ALA A 99 -1.64 -24.84 -7.73
N VAL A 100 -0.44 -24.33 -7.59
CA VAL A 100 0.23 -23.53 -8.64
C VAL A 100 0.51 -24.37 -9.86
N ALA A 101 1.06 -25.58 -9.71
CA ALA A 101 1.35 -26.48 -10.81
C ALA A 101 0.05 -26.86 -11.56
N GLN A 102 -1.02 -27.19 -10.86
CA GLN A 102 -2.33 -27.51 -11.43
C GLN A 102 -2.93 -26.30 -12.19
N ALA A 103 -2.89 -25.10 -11.61
CA ALA A 103 -3.39 -23.90 -12.26
C ALA A 103 -2.57 -23.54 -13.50
N GLN A 104 -1.26 -23.79 -13.49
CA GLN A 104 -0.39 -23.59 -14.64
C GLN A 104 -0.70 -24.55 -15.77
N ALA A 105 -0.93 -25.83 -15.47
CA ALA A 105 -1.39 -26.83 -16.46
C ALA A 105 -2.76 -26.44 -17.06
N SER A 106 -3.68 -25.95 -16.24
CA SER A 106 -4.99 -25.46 -16.68
C SER A 106 -4.86 -24.25 -17.62
N LEU A 107 -3.98 -23.31 -17.34
CA LEU A 107 -3.68 -22.17 -18.22
C LEU A 107 -3.12 -22.64 -19.56
N GLN A 108 -2.17 -23.58 -19.55
CA GLN A 108 -1.58 -24.14 -20.75
C GLN A 108 -2.63 -24.84 -21.61
N SER A 109 -3.56 -25.60 -21.02
CA SER A 109 -4.65 -26.25 -21.74
C SER A 109 -5.62 -25.23 -22.35
N ALA A 110 -5.97 -24.17 -21.63
CA ALA A 110 -6.81 -23.10 -22.15
C ALA A 110 -6.15 -22.35 -23.31
N GLN A 111 -4.86 -22.09 -23.24
CA GLN A 111 -4.07 -21.49 -24.33
C GLN A 111 -4.03 -22.38 -25.57
N ALA A 112 -3.86 -23.70 -25.38
CA ALA A 112 -3.88 -24.66 -26.48
C ALA A 112 -5.24 -24.67 -27.19
N ARG A 113 -6.37 -24.63 -26.42
CA ARG A 113 -7.72 -24.51 -26.99
C ARG A 113 -7.92 -23.22 -27.76
N LEU A 114 -7.41 -22.10 -27.27
CA LEU A 114 -7.46 -20.83 -27.99
C LEU A 114 -6.69 -20.92 -29.31
N ALA A 115 -5.47 -21.44 -29.29
CA ALA A 115 -4.67 -21.61 -30.50
C ALA A 115 -5.36 -22.54 -31.51
N GLN A 116 -6.02 -23.63 -31.06
CA GLN A 116 -6.80 -24.50 -31.90
C GLN A 116 -7.99 -23.76 -32.55
N ALA A 117 -8.78 -23.02 -31.76
CA ALA A 117 -9.92 -22.25 -32.27
C ALA A 117 -9.49 -21.19 -33.30
N GLU A 118 -8.36 -20.54 -33.09
CA GLU A 118 -7.77 -19.57 -34.02
C GLU A 118 -7.31 -20.25 -35.32
N ALA A 119 -6.71 -21.44 -35.25
CA ALA A 119 -6.30 -22.22 -36.41
C ALA A 119 -7.51 -22.71 -37.22
N GLU A 120 -8.53 -23.21 -36.54
CA GLU A 120 -9.80 -23.66 -37.16
C GLU A 120 -10.47 -22.50 -37.91
N ARG A 121 -10.61 -21.35 -37.27
CA ARG A 121 -11.18 -20.14 -37.91
C ARG A 121 -10.37 -19.74 -39.15
N ARG A 122 -9.03 -19.72 -39.07
CA ARG A 122 -8.16 -19.37 -40.20
C ARG A 122 -8.38 -20.35 -41.37
N THR A 123 -8.43 -21.64 -41.07
CA THR A 123 -8.68 -22.68 -42.08
C THR A 123 -10.08 -22.50 -42.73
N GLN A 124 -11.11 -22.27 -41.93
CA GLN A 124 -12.47 -22.01 -42.42
C GLN A 124 -12.51 -20.76 -43.30
N GLN A 125 -11.88 -19.66 -42.92
CA GLN A 125 -11.83 -18.45 -43.76
C GLN A 125 -11.20 -18.69 -45.12
N VAL A 126 -10.11 -19.47 -45.19
CA VAL A 126 -9.46 -19.83 -46.44
C VAL A 126 -10.38 -20.71 -47.30
N GLN A 127 -11.08 -21.68 -46.68
CA GLN A 127 -12.03 -22.54 -47.41
C GLN A 127 -13.21 -21.74 -47.95
N THR A 128 -13.83 -20.89 -47.13
CA THR A 128 -14.92 -20.01 -47.53
C THR A 128 -14.50 -19.05 -48.66
N ALA A 129 -13.31 -18.45 -48.57
CA ALA A 129 -12.80 -17.57 -49.63
C ALA A 129 -12.62 -18.33 -50.96
N ARG A 130 -12.07 -19.55 -50.93
CA ARG A 130 -11.92 -20.41 -52.13
C ARG A 130 -13.27 -20.81 -52.75
N SER A 131 -14.24 -21.19 -51.91
CA SER A 131 -15.59 -21.56 -52.42
C SER A 131 -16.30 -20.38 -53.07
N ILE A 132 -16.19 -19.18 -52.52
CA ILE A 132 -16.73 -17.96 -53.11
C ILE A 132 -16.03 -17.67 -54.45
N GLN A 133 -14.71 -17.73 -54.53
CA GLN A 133 -13.93 -17.49 -55.75
C GLN A 133 -14.34 -18.50 -56.84
N GLN A 134 -14.53 -19.78 -56.49
CA GLN A 134 -14.98 -20.81 -57.41
C GLN A 134 -16.40 -20.54 -57.93
N ALA A 135 -17.33 -20.17 -57.07
CA ALA A 135 -18.71 -19.84 -57.42
C ALA A 135 -18.75 -18.55 -58.29
N GLU A 136 -17.94 -17.55 -58.01
CA GLU A 136 -17.80 -16.35 -58.86
C GLU A 136 -17.25 -16.66 -60.25
N ALA A 137 -16.28 -17.55 -60.37
CA ALA A 137 -15.75 -18.00 -61.63
C ALA A 137 -16.81 -18.78 -62.42
N SER A 138 -17.58 -19.66 -61.76
CA SER A 138 -18.68 -20.39 -62.38
C SER A 138 -19.78 -19.44 -62.90
N LEU A 139 -20.16 -18.44 -62.09
CA LEU A 139 -21.16 -17.43 -62.49
C LEU A 139 -20.64 -16.61 -63.66
N ALA A 140 -19.37 -16.20 -63.66
CA ALA A 140 -18.75 -15.46 -64.74
C ALA A 140 -18.80 -16.29 -66.08
N GLY A 141 -18.52 -17.61 -65.98
CA GLY A 141 -18.61 -18.54 -67.11
C GLY A 141 -20.04 -18.67 -67.62
N ALA A 142 -21.02 -18.87 -66.73
CA ALA A 142 -22.44 -18.97 -67.12
C ALA A 142 -22.95 -17.68 -67.79
N ARG A 143 -22.61 -16.54 -67.24
CA ARG A 143 -22.94 -15.20 -67.82
C ARG A 143 -22.24 -14.96 -69.17
N ALA A 144 -21.01 -15.41 -69.35
CA ALA A 144 -20.31 -15.31 -70.62
C ALA A 144 -20.98 -16.15 -71.67
N ARG A 145 -21.44 -17.39 -71.30
CA ARG A 145 -22.17 -18.27 -72.21
C ARG A 145 -23.55 -17.67 -72.61
N LEU A 146 -24.30 -17.12 -71.66
CA LEU A 146 -25.57 -16.43 -71.94
C LEU A 146 -25.35 -15.25 -72.90
N ARG A 147 -24.38 -14.38 -72.62
CA ARG A 147 -24.05 -13.26 -73.53
C ARG A 147 -23.67 -13.71 -74.91
N SER A 148 -22.92 -14.81 -75.03
CA SER A 148 -22.57 -15.39 -76.36
C SER A 148 -23.79 -15.87 -77.10
N MET A 149 -24.80 -16.50 -76.42
CA MET A 149 -26.03 -16.91 -76.99
C MET A 149 -26.94 -15.74 -77.38
N GLU A 150 -27.04 -14.70 -76.49
CA GLU A 150 -27.80 -13.47 -76.76
C GLU A 150 -27.22 -12.65 -77.93
N ALA A 151 -25.92 -12.69 -78.13
CA ALA A 151 -25.26 -12.02 -79.25
C ALA A 151 -25.58 -12.69 -80.61
N GLY A 152 -26.08 -13.96 -80.57
CA GLY A 152 -26.47 -14.70 -81.79
C GLY A 152 -25.27 -15.11 -82.65
N SER A 153 -25.56 -15.40 -83.97
CA SER A 153 -24.47 -15.72 -84.92
C SER A 153 -23.58 -14.56 -85.20
N ARG A 154 -22.31 -14.84 -85.46
CA ARG A 154 -21.31 -13.79 -85.73
C ARG A 154 -21.69 -13.05 -86.98
N PRO A 155 -21.48 -11.70 -87.02
CA PRO A 155 -21.77 -10.89 -88.20
C PRO A 155 -21.13 -11.42 -89.46
N GLU A 156 -19.99 -12.08 -89.40
CA GLU A 156 -19.28 -12.71 -90.51
C GLU A 156 -20.02 -13.91 -91.06
N GLU A 157 -20.65 -14.74 -90.16
CA GLU A 157 -21.45 -15.93 -90.56
C GLU A 157 -22.71 -15.48 -91.27
N ILE A 158 -23.40 -14.43 -90.74
CA ILE A 158 -24.55 -13.83 -91.43
C ILE A 158 -24.16 -13.25 -92.81
N ALA A 159 -23.07 -12.52 -92.88
CA ALA A 159 -22.57 -11.96 -94.16
C ALA A 159 -22.23 -13.04 -95.17
N GLN A 160 -21.63 -14.16 -94.71
CA GLN A 160 -21.35 -15.32 -95.58
C GLN A 160 -22.63 -15.99 -96.06
N ALA A 161 -23.62 -16.17 -95.18
CA ALA A 161 -24.95 -16.72 -95.59
C ALA A 161 -25.65 -15.78 -96.58
N GLU A 162 -25.60 -14.47 -96.36
CA GLU A 162 -26.15 -13.50 -97.32
C GLU A 162 -25.46 -13.53 -98.67
N ALA A 163 -24.10 -13.69 -98.70
CA ALA A 163 -23.39 -13.84 -99.95
C ALA A 163 -23.81 -15.11 -100.69
N THR A 164 -24.05 -16.24 -99.93
CA THR A 164 -24.57 -17.47 -100.50
C THR A 164 -25.98 -17.30 -101.11
N VAL A 165 -26.88 -16.59 -100.44
CA VAL A 165 -28.23 -16.24 -100.96
C VAL A 165 -28.10 -15.39 -102.24
N ARG A 166 -27.19 -14.38 -102.25
CA ARG A 166 -26.98 -13.54 -103.48
C ARG A 166 -26.48 -14.40 -104.67
N SER A 167 -25.59 -15.32 -104.42
CA SER A 167 -25.07 -16.19 -105.53
C SER A 167 -26.21 -17.10 -106.03
N ALA A 168 -26.93 -17.80 -105.15
CA ALA A 168 -28.02 -18.67 -105.53
C ALA A 168 -29.19 -17.90 -106.22
N ALA A 169 -29.45 -16.66 -105.83
CA ALA A 169 -30.36 -15.73 -106.54
C ALA A 169 -29.93 -15.42 -107.93
N SER A 170 -28.66 -15.14 -108.20
CA SER A 170 -28.11 -14.93 -109.53
C SER A 170 -28.23 -16.15 -110.44
N ASP A 171 -27.94 -17.35 -109.90
CA ASP A 171 -28.02 -18.60 -110.58
C ASP A 171 -29.48 -18.93 -110.97
N ARG A 172 -30.48 -18.72 -110.03
CA ARG A 172 -31.88 -18.82 -110.26
C ARG A 172 -32.36 -17.88 -111.37
N ASP A 173 -31.96 -16.60 -111.31
CA ASP A 173 -32.39 -15.58 -112.30
C ASP A 173 -31.83 -15.89 -113.70
N LEU A 174 -30.59 -16.40 -113.80
CA LEU A 174 -30.02 -16.88 -115.01
C LEU A 174 -30.77 -18.08 -115.56
N ALA A 175 -31.07 -19.10 -114.73
CA ALA A 175 -31.82 -20.24 -115.12
C ALA A 175 -33.24 -19.89 -115.54
N ARG A 176 -33.89 -18.92 -114.87
CA ARG A 176 -35.22 -18.39 -115.26
C ARG A 176 -35.21 -17.69 -116.58
N ALA A 177 -34.25 -16.87 -116.82
CA ALA A 177 -34.06 -16.16 -118.11
C ALA A 177 -33.80 -17.13 -119.25
N ASN A 178 -33.00 -18.16 -119.01
CA ASN A 178 -32.72 -19.19 -120.01
C ASN A 178 -34.01 -20.05 -120.29
N HIS A 179 -34.78 -20.44 -119.21
CA HIS A 179 -36.02 -21.15 -119.34
C HIS A 179 -37.08 -20.35 -120.10
N ALA A 180 -37.30 -19.09 -119.76
CA ALA A 180 -38.20 -18.16 -120.46
C ALA A 180 -37.84 -17.95 -121.92
N ARG A 181 -36.57 -17.87 -122.23
CA ARG A 181 -36.09 -17.78 -123.57
C ARG A 181 -36.38 -19.07 -124.32
N ASN A 182 -36.13 -20.23 -123.77
CA ASN A 182 -36.39 -21.53 -124.43
C ASN A 182 -37.86 -21.75 -124.57
N GLU A 183 -38.73 -21.32 -123.65
CA GLU A 183 -40.18 -21.39 -123.74
C GLU A 183 -40.72 -20.63 -124.94
N GLN A 184 -40.23 -19.40 -125.15
CA GLN A 184 -40.56 -18.57 -126.34
C GLN A 184 -40.10 -19.25 -127.67
N LEU A 185 -38.85 -19.84 -127.72
CA LEU A 185 -38.34 -20.54 -128.86
C LEU A 185 -39.11 -21.84 -129.16
N PHE A 186 -39.58 -22.54 -128.12
CA PHE A 186 -40.44 -23.72 -128.20
C PHE A 186 -41.82 -23.35 -128.83
N GLN A 187 -42.42 -22.27 -128.32
CA GLN A 187 -43.70 -21.77 -128.84
C GLN A 187 -43.58 -21.37 -130.33
N GLN A 188 -42.40 -20.95 -130.76
CA GLN A 188 -42.10 -20.62 -132.15
C GLN A 188 -41.66 -21.83 -133.01
N GLY A 189 -41.56 -23.04 -132.36
CA GLY A 189 -41.19 -24.25 -133.04
C GLY A 189 -39.71 -24.47 -133.38
N PHE A 190 -38.81 -23.66 -132.84
CA PHE A 190 -37.38 -23.70 -133.08
C PHE A 190 -36.56 -24.67 -132.22
N ILE A 191 -37.12 -25.21 -131.11
CA ILE A 191 -36.42 -26.17 -130.25
C ILE A 191 -37.30 -27.34 -129.97
N ALA A 192 -36.70 -28.53 -129.68
CA ALA A 192 -37.40 -29.74 -129.22
C ALA A 192 -37.87 -29.62 -127.75
N ARG A 193 -38.98 -30.36 -127.43
CA ARG A 193 -39.54 -30.40 -126.05
C ARG A 193 -38.51 -30.80 -124.98
N GLN A 194 -37.60 -31.72 -125.33
CA GLN A 194 -36.56 -32.19 -124.43
C GLN A 194 -35.66 -30.99 -123.93
N ALA A 195 -35.35 -29.99 -124.76
CA ALA A 195 -34.53 -28.82 -124.39
C ALA A 195 -35.29 -27.88 -123.41
N LEU A 196 -36.64 -27.75 -123.62
CA LEU A 196 -37.45 -26.97 -122.65
C LEU A 196 -37.56 -27.69 -121.32
N ASP A 197 -37.85 -29.05 -121.32
CA ASP A 197 -37.89 -29.82 -120.11
C ASP A 197 -36.59 -29.84 -119.30
N GLN A 198 -35.43 -29.79 -119.99
CA GLN A 198 -34.06 -29.67 -119.41
C GLN A 198 -33.87 -28.31 -118.72
N THR A 199 -34.28 -27.21 -119.37
CA THR A 199 -34.16 -25.86 -118.72
C THR A 199 -35.20 -25.69 -117.58
N ALA A 200 -36.37 -26.30 -117.64
CA ALA A 200 -37.33 -26.35 -116.60
C ALA A 200 -36.82 -27.13 -115.34
N ALA A 201 -36.08 -28.24 -115.63
CA ALA A 201 -35.38 -28.97 -114.54
C ALA A 201 -34.24 -28.16 -113.93
N GLN A 202 -33.47 -27.43 -114.76
CA GLN A 202 -32.42 -26.54 -114.25
C GLN A 202 -32.99 -25.38 -113.40
N LEU A 203 -34.11 -24.78 -113.87
CA LEU A 203 -34.75 -23.70 -113.09
C LEU A 203 -35.25 -24.23 -111.73
N ARG A 204 -35.94 -25.37 -111.70
CA ARG A 204 -36.37 -25.97 -110.47
C ARG A 204 -35.22 -26.28 -109.52
N ALA A 205 -34.11 -26.81 -110.03
CA ALA A 205 -32.90 -27.04 -109.24
C ALA A 205 -32.35 -25.76 -108.65
N ALA A 206 -32.26 -24.66 -109.43
CA ALA A 206 -31.77 -23.37 -109.02
C ALA A 206 -32.77 -22.71 -107.97
N GLU A 207 -34.08 -22.85 -108.15
CA GLU A 207 -35.04 -22.35 -107.18
C GLU A 207 -34.94 -23.09 -105.84
N GLU A 208 -34.75 -24.39 -105.87
CA GLU A 208 -34.50 -25.18 -104.67
C GLU A 208 -33.20 -24.77 -103.94
N GLN A 209 -32.12 -24.56 -104.72
CA GLN A 209 -30.86 -24.05 -104.17
C GLN A 209 -31.01 -22.64 -103.49
N TYR A 210 -31.74 -21.75 -104.13
CA TYR A 210 -32.05 -20.43 -103.53
C TYR A 210 -32.88 -20.57 -102.28
N ARG A 211 -33.93 -21.43 -102.25
CA ARG A 211 -34.74 -21.68 -101.05
C ARG A 211 -33.91 -22.25 -99.91
N ILE A 212 -32.99 -23.19 -100.15
CA ILE A 212 -32.07 -23.73 -99.15
C ILE A 212 -31.20 -22.65 -98.62
N ALA A 213 -30.63 -21.81 -99.45
CA ALA A 213 -29.75 -20.66 -99.01
C ALA A 213 -30.55 -19.66 -98.17
N GLN A 214 -31.81 -19.36 -98.54
CA GLN A 214 -32.68 -18.48 -97.72
C GLN A 214 -32.95 -19.06 -96.34
N GLU A 215 -33.27 -20.36 -96.27
CA GLU A 215 -33.49 -21.00 -94.99
C GLU A 215 -32.23 -21.03 -94.10
N ARG A 216 -31.06 -21.23 -94.70
CA ARG A 216 -29.80 -21.13 -93.96
C ARG A 216 -29.56 -19.70 -93.40
N LEU A 217 -29.81 -18.67 -94.16
CA LEU A 217 -29.73 -17.30 -93.72
C LEU A 217 -30.74 -16.99 -92.61
N ARG A 218 -31.97 -17.49 -92.76
CA ARG A 218 -33.01 -17.34 -91.70
C ARG A 218 -32.57 -17.98 -90.38
N LEU A 219 -32.00 -19.20 -90.47
CA LEU A 219 -31.48 -19.91 -89.30
C LEU A 219 -30.30 -19.14 -88.70
N ALA A 220 -29.36 -18.62 -89.52
CA ALA A 220 -28.24 -17.79 -89.03
C ALA A 220 -28.74 -16.53 -88.37
N ARG A 221 -29.78 -15.86 -88.88
CA ARG A 221 -30.36 -14.64 -88.33
C ARG A 221 -31.20 -14.89 -87.07
N SER A 222 -31.84 -16.09 -86.95
CA SER A 222 -32.68 -16.38 -85.77
C SER A 222 -31.88 -16.51 -84.47
N GLY A 223 -30.54 -16.73 -84.53
CA GLY A 223 -29.73 -16.94 -83.40
C GLY A 223 -30.12 -18.14 -82.52
N ALA A 224 -29.88 -18.11 -81.22
CA ALA A 224 -30.25 -19.15 -80.29
C ALA A 224 -31.77 -19.20 -80.09
N THR A 225 -32.27 -20.37 -79.91
CA THR A 225 -33.73 -20.63 -79.68
C THR A 225 -34.11 -20.11 -78.27
N ALA A 226 -35.37 -19.77 -78.07
CA ALA A 226 -35.93 -19.38 -76.77
C ALA A 226 -35.63 -20.43 -75.68
N SER A 227 -35.70 -21.71 -76.02
CA SER A 227 -35.35 -22.80 -75.07
C SER A 227 -33.90 -22.80 -74.68
N GLU A 228 -32.96 -22.58 -75.64
CA GLU A 228 -31.52 -22.49 -75.35
C GLU A 228 -31.15 -21.25 -74.49
N LEU A 229 -31.83 -20.14 -74.74
CA LEU A 229 -31.72 -18.95 -73.92
C LEU A 229 -32.25 -19.16 -72.49
N ASP A 230 -33.36 -19.84 -72.34
CA ASP A 230 -33.93 -20.14 -71.03
C ASP A 230 -33.08 -21.15 -70.27
N GLU A 231 -32.51 -22.17 -70.93
CA GLU A 231 -31.46 -23.03 -70.32
C GLU A 231 -30.26 -22.26 -69.85
N ALA A 232 -29.72 -21.32 -70.67
CA ALA A 232 -28.60 -20.48 -70.28
C ALA A 232 -28.93 -19.56 -69.12
N ARG A 233 -30.15 -18.99 -69.09
CA ARG A 233 -30.66 -18.17 -67.95
C ARG A 233 -30.79 -19.01 -66.71
N ALA A 234 -31.34 -20.21 -66.79
CA ALA A 234 -31.43 -21.16 -65.70
C ALA A 234 -30.02 -21.50 -65.13
N SER A 235 -29.06 -21.73 -66.02
CA SER A 235 -27.64 -21.95 -65.60
C SER A 235 -27.05 -20.76 -64.85
N VAL A 236 -27.34 -19.52 -65.28
CA VAL A 236 -26.93 -18.29 -64.55
C VAL A 236 -27.60 -18.23 -63.18
N ALA A 237 -28.94 -18.48 -63.10
CA ALA A 237 -29.66 -18.48 -61.84
C ALA A 237 -29.14 -19.55 -60.88
N GLN A 238 -28.80 -20.73 -61.39
CA GLN A 238 -28.16 -21.79 -60.58
C GLN A 238 -26.78 -21.35 -60.04
N ALA A 239 -25.96 -20.72 -60.89
CA ALA A 239 -24.64 -20.23 -60.46
C ALA A 239 -24.76 -19.04 -59.46
N GLU A 240 -25.78 -18.19 -59.61
CA GLU A 240 -26.09 -17.12 -58.62
C GLU A 240 -26.52 -17.70 -57.29
N ALA A 241 -27.37 -18.71 -57.27
CA ALA A 241 -27.76 -19.40 -56.05
C ALA A 241 -26.57 -20.07 -55.36
N ALA A 242 -25.68 -20.70 -56.14
CA ALA A 242 -24.43 -21.28 -55.61
C ALA A 242 -23.52 -20.23 -54.99
N LEU A 243 -23.39 -19.03 -55.62
CA LEU A 243 -22.63 -17.91 -55.08
C LEU A 243 -23.27 -17.38 -53.77
N ALA A 244 -24.59 -17.24 -53.75
CA ALA A 244 -25.31 -16.81 -52.54
C ALA A 244 -25.11 -17.81 -51.41
N GLN A 245 -25.12 -19.10 -51.67
CA GLN A 245 -24.83 -20.15 -50.70
C GLN A 245 -23.37 -20.05 -50.19
N ALA A 246 -22.40 -19.89 -51.08
CA ALA A 246 -21.01 -19.74 -50.72
C ALA A 246 -20.77 -18.48 -49.87
N ARG A 247 -21.45 -17.37 -50.17
CA ARG A 247 -21.40 -16.12 -49.37
C ARG A 247 -22.11 -16.29 -48.03
N ALA A 248 -23.20 -17.01 -47.93
CA ALA A 248 -23.86 -17.30 -46.66
C ALA A 248 -22.96 -18.12 -45.71
N ALA A 249 -22.03 -18.94 -46.23
CA ALA A 249 -21.05 -19.66 -45.42
C ALA A 249 -20.15 -18.73 -44.60
N ARG A 250 -20.02 -17.42 -44.94
CA ARG A 250 -19.32 -16.40 -44.09
C ARG A 250 -19.99 -16.25 -42.73
N LEU A 251 -21.27 -16.54 -42.55
CA LEU A 251 -21.92 -16.51 -41.25
C LEU A 251 -21.29 -17.53 -40.29
N ASN A 252 -20.80 -18.65 -40.80
CA ASN A 252 -20.09 -19.65 -40.01
C ASN A 252 -18.75 -19.07 -39.45
N ASP A 253 -18.12 -18.13 -40.17
CA ASP A 253 -16.91 -17.44 -39.69
C ASP A 253 -17.20 -16.58 -38.45
N GLN A 254 -18.42 -16.03 -38.34
CA GLN A 254 -18.87 -15.29 -37.15
C GLN A 254 -19.07 -16.22 -35.95
N VAL A 255 -19.62 -17.39 -36.17
CA VAL A 255 -19.76 -18.41 -35.12
C VAL A 255 -18.39 -18.83 -34.61
N ARG A 256 -17.44 -19.09 -35.51
CA ARG A 256 -16.06 -19.43 -35.15
C ARG A 256 -15.34 -18.26 -34.44
N ALA A 257 -15.67 -17.00 -34.76
CA ALA A 257 -15.18 -15.85 -34.03
C ALA A 257 -15.68 -15.85 -32.58
N GLN A 258 -16.91 -16.26 -32.32
CA GLN A 258 -17.46 -16.40 -30.97
C GLN A 258 -16.78 -17.53 -30.19
N ASP A 259 -16.39 -18.62 -30.84
CA ASP A 259 -15.62 -19.70 -30.22
C ASP A 259 -14.26 -19.17 -29.69
N ILE A 260 -13.61 -18.29 -30.44
CA ILE A 260 -12.38 -17.63 -30.02
C ILE A 260 -12.62 -16.74 -28.79
N VAL A 261 -13.72 -15.98 -28.75
CA VAL A 261 -14.06 -15.13 -27.60
C VAL A 261 -14.24 -15.98 -26.35
N SER A 262 -14.97 -17.12 -26.47
CA SER A 262 -15.16 -18.05 -25.35
C SER A 262 -13.85 -18.71 -24.90
N ALA A 263 -12.97 -19.08 -25.84
CA ALA A 263 -11.67 -19.65 -25.54
C ALA A 263 -10.75 -18.61 -24.85
N ARG A 264 -10.79 -17.34 -25.27
CA ARG A 264 -10.08 -16.24 -24.60
C ARG A 264 -10.59 -16.01 -23.17
N ALA A 265 -11.88 -16.04 -22.96
CA ALA A 265 -12.46 -15.94 -21.62
C ALA A 265 -11.95 -17.08 -20.72
N SER A 266 -11.82 -18.29 -21.25
CA SER A 266 -11.25 -19.44 -20.53
C SER A 266 -9.77 -19.22 -20.17
N VAL A 267 -8.97 -18.59 -21.05
CA VAL A 267 -7.57 -18.21 -20.76
C VAL A 267 -7.52 -17.18 -19.65
N VAL A 268 -8.37 -16.16 -19.67
CA VAL A 268 -8.45 -15.14 -18.62
C VAL A 268 -8.81 -15.80 -17.28
N GLN A 269 -9.81 -16.66 -17.27
CA GLN A 269 -10.21 -17.39 -16.05
C GLN A 269 -9.06 -18.23 -15.48
N ALA A 270 -8.35 -18.98 -16.32
CA ALA A 270 -7.21 -19.78 -15.91
C ALA A 270 -6.03 -18.91 -15.40
N THR A 271 -5.82 -17.73 -16.01
CA THR A 271 -4.81 -16.77 -15.58
C THR A 271 -5.12 -16.23 -14.17
N VAL A 272 -6.38 -15.87 -13.90
CA VAL A 272 -6.81 -15.43 -12.57
C VAL A 272 -6.62 -16.55 -11.54
N THR A 273 -6.98 -17.79 -11.89
CA THR A 273 -6.79 -18.95 -11.01
C THR A 273 -5.30 -19.16 -10.68
N LEU A 274 -4.42 -19.05 -11.67
CA LEU A 274 -2.97 -19.14 -11.46
C LEU A 274 -2.45 -17.98 -10.58
N SER A 275 -2.92 -16.76 -10.80
CA SER A 275 -2.56 -15.62 -9.96
C SER A 275 -2.94 -15.83 -8.50
N ASN A 276 -4.15 -16.33 -8.24
CA ASN A 276 -4.62 -16.64 -6.89
C ASN A 276 -3.78 -17.74 -6.23
N ALA A 277 -3.45 -18.80 -6.98
CA ALA A 277 -2.58 -19.86 -6.48
C ALA A 277 -1.17 -19.35 -6.15
N ARG A 278 -0.60 -18.49 -7.01
CA ARG A 278 0.71 -17.86 -6.75
C ARG A 278 0.69 -16.93 -5.54
N THR A 279 -0.40 -16.19 -5.33
CA THR A 279 -0.56 -15.32 -4.15
C THR A 279 -0.57 -16.16 -2.88
N ARG A 280 -1.31 -17.28 -2.86
CA ARG A 280 -1.31 -18.20 -1.72
C ARG A 280 0.09 -18.79 -1.46
N LEU A 281 0.81 -19.17 -2.50
CA LEU A 281 2.19 -19.65 -2.37
C LEU A 281 3.11 -18.52 -1.86
N ALA A 282 2.96 -17.29 -2.31
CA ALA A 282 3.75 -16.16 -1.82
C ALA A 282 3.47 -15.84 -0.34
N GLU A 283 2.28 -16.16 0.17
CA GLU A 283 1.92 -15.99 1.59
C GLU A 283 2.64 -16.99 2.50
N THR A 284 3.27 -18.04 1.96
CA THR A 284 4.16 -18.95 2.73
C THR A 284 5.49 -18.30 3.09
N GLU A 285 5.88 -17.22 2.41
CA GLU A 285 6.99 -16.37 2.83
C GLU A 285 6.45 -15.20 3.67
N ILE A 286 6.58 -15.32 4.97
CA ILE A 286 6.15 -14.29 5.91
C ILE A 286 7.17 -13.16 5.90
N ARG A 287 6.71 -11.95 5.52
CA ARG A 287 7.55 -10.76 5.35
C ARG A 287 7.17 -9.65 6.33
N ALA A 288 8.15 -8.83 6.70
CA ALA A 288 7.95 -7.68 7.56
C ALA A 288 7.04 -6.62 6.88
N PRO A 289 5.89 -6.26 7.46
CA PRO A 289 5.02 -5.21 6.91
C PRO A 289 5.59 -3.80 7.12
N VAL A 290 6.42 -3.63 8.15
CA VAL A 290 7.10 -2.38 8.52
C VAL A 290 8.55 -2.66 8.86
N ALA A 291 9.41 -1.64 8.78
CA ALA A 291 10.75 -1.71 9.33
C ALA A 291 10.68 -1.59 10.86
N GLY A 292 11.48 -2.35 11.58
CA GLY A 292 11.47 -2.34 13.03
C GLY A 292 12.47 -3.31 13.64
N LEU A 293 12.37 -3.46 14.95
CA LEU A 293 13.12 -4.41 15.76
C LEU A 293 12.25 -5.63 16.04
N VAL A 294 12.78 -6.83 15.94
CA VAL A 294 12.10 -8.05 16.40
C VAL A 294 12.03 -8.04 17.91
N SER A 295 10.82 -7.88 18.44
CA SER A 295 10.57 -7.82 19.90
C SER A 295 10.36 -9.21 20.49
N ASP A 296 9.70 -10.10 19.71
CA ASP A 296 9.37 -11.45 20.16
C ASP A 296 9.25 -12.39 18.96
N ARG A 297 9.63 -13.67 19.14
CA ARG A 297 9.57 -14.74 18.16
C ARG A 297 8.75 -15.89 18.69
N ALA A 298 7.50 -15.96 18.26
CA ALA A 298 6.51 -16.93 18.75
C ALA A 298 6.59 -18.32 18.08
N VAL A 299 7.47 -18.52 17.07
CA VAL A 299 7.54 -19.78 16.30
C VAL A 299 8.96 -20.32 16.17
N GLU A 300 9.06 -21.65 16.03
CA GLU A 300 10.31 -22.38 15.84
C GLU A 300 10.29 -23.24 14.57
N VAL A 301 11.48 -23.59 14.07
CA VAL A 301 11.63 -24.48 12.93
C VAL A 301 11.05 -25.86 13.24
N GLY A 302 10.23 -26.39 12.33
CA GLY A 302 9.49 -27.65 12.49
C GLY A 302 8.09 -27.50 13.08
N GLN A 303 7.72 -26.32 13.59
CA GLN A 303 6.40 -26.06 14.12
C GLN A 303 5.37 -25.87 12.98
N THR A 304 4.16 -26.38 13.16
CA THR A 304 3.04 -26.13 12.25
C THR A 304 2.31 -24.85 12.65
N VAL A 305 2.12 -23.96 11.68
CA VAL A 305 1.42 -22.68 11.82
C VAL A 305 0.12 -22.78 11.08
N ILE A 306 -0.95 -22.27 11.70
CA ILE A 306 -2.27 -22.23 11.08
C ILE A 306 -2.50 -20.83 10.50
N GLY A 307 -2.75 -20.79 9.21
CA GLY A 307 -3.09 -19.57 8.49
C GLY A 307 -4.49 -19.08 8.86
N GLY A 308 -4.65 -17.76 8.80
CA GLY A 308 -5.95 -17.15 9.08
C GLY A 308 -6.04 -15.70 8.63
N SER A 309 -7.17 -15.06 8.90
CA SER A 309 -7.29 -13.61 8.77
C SER A 309 -6.36 -12.90 9.77
N SER A 310 -6.15 -11.60 9.58
CA SER A 310 -5.35 -10.78 10.50
C SER A 310 -5.77 -10.89 11.98
N THR A 311 -6.98 -11.36 12.23
CA THR A 311 -7.55 -11.53 13.59
C THR A 311 -7.30 -12.93 14.16
N SER A 312 -7.29 -14.00 13.32
CA SER A 312 -7.31 -15.40 13.78
C SER A 312 -6.06 -16.21 13.40
N GLY A 313 -5.11 -15.64 12.65
CA GLY A 313 -3.87 -16.33 12.31
C GLY A 313 -2.93 -16.50 13.49
N THR A 314 -2.11 -17.55 13.47
CA THR A 314 -1.06 -17.78 14.48
C THR A 314 -0.06 -16.62 14.45
N PRO A 315 0.20 -15.93 15.57
CA PRO A 315 1.27 -14.94 15.65
C PRO A 315 2.62 -15.63 15.41
N VAL A 316 3.47 -15.00 14.60
CA VAL A 316 4.77 -15.54 14.19
C VAL A 316 5.92 -14.73 14.77
N ILE A 317 5.86 -13.42 14.59
CA ILE A 317 6.87 -12.47 15.04
C ILE A 317 6.18 -11.17 15.43
N THR A 318 6.64 -10.57 16.51
CA THR A 318 6.23 -9.24 16.93
C THR A 318 7.30 -8.23 16.56
N LEU A 319 6.95 -7.22 15.77
CA LEU A 319 7.84 -6.14 15.37
C LEU A 319 7.54 -4.88 16.17
N ALA A 320 8.56 -4.27 16.75
CA ALA A 320 8.50 -2.98 17.41
C ALA A 320 9.09 -1.89 16.50
N VAL A 321 8.30 -0.86 16.20
CA VAL A 321 8.79 0.32 15.49
C VAL A 321 9.50 1.22 16.49
N VAL A 322 10.82 1.27 16.40
CA VAL A 322 11.67 1.98 17.37
C VAL A 322 12.05 3.42 16.94
N GLU A 323 11.62 3.84 15.78
CA GLU A 323 11.88 5.21 15.29
C GLU A 323 10.53 5.91 14.98
N PRO A 324 10.16 6.93 15.76
CA PRO A 324 10.85 7.45 16.97
C PRO A 324 10.61 6.58 18.21
N LEU A 325 11.59 6.54 19.14
CA LEU A 325 11.36 5.98 20.47
C LEU A 325 10.45 6.91 21.28
N LEU A 326 9.58 6.30 22.06
CA LEU A 326 8.68 6.99 22.97
C LEU A 326 9.01 6.59 24.42
N ALA A 327 8.77 7.49 25.36
CA ALA A 327 8.69 7.13 26.78
C ALA A 327 7.26 7.39 27.24
N LYS A 328 6.67 6.41 27.91
CA LYS A 328 5.37 6.52 28.54
C LYS A 328 5.58 6.69 30.02
N VAL A 329 5.27 7.88 30.52
CA VAL A 329 5.50 8.23 31.92
C VAL A 329 4.16 8.54 32.61
N MET A 330 4.05 8.16 33.85
CA MET A 330 2.90 8.43 34.70
C MET A 330 3.13 9.71 35.49
N VAL A 331 2.17 10.62 35.41
CA VAL A 331 2.16 11.90 36.14
C VAL A 331 0.93 11.97 37.00
N ASP A 332 1.09 12.47 38.21
CA ASP A 332 0.00 12.56 39.19
C ASP A 332 -1.09 13.56 38.76
N GLU A 333 -2.33 13.30 39.17
CA GLU A 333 -3.48 14.15 38.86
C GLU A 333 -3.30 15.61 39.31
N ALA A 334 -2.57 15.83 40.40
CA ALA A 334 -2.30 17.18 40.92
C ALA A 334 -1.50 18.04 39.94
N ASP A 335 -0.62 17.43 39.18
CA ASP A 335 0.36 18.13 38.34
C ASP A 335 -0.03 18.13 36.85
N ILE A 336 -0.89 17.19 36.41
CA ILE A 336 -1.25 16.99 35.01
C ILE A 336 -1.91 18.22 34.36
N ALA A 337 -2.61 19.02 35.17
CA ALA A 337 -3.27 20.25 34.70
C ALA A 337 -2.29 21.26 34.10
N SER A 338 -1.02 21.19 34.51
CA SER A 338 0.06 22.06 34.03
C SER A 338 0.81 21.50 32.82
N VAL A 339 0.63 20.20 32.51
CA VAL A 339 1.32 19.52 31.41
C VAL A 339 0.58 19.73 30.09
N ARG A 340 1.29 20.18 29.06
CA ARG A 340 0.75 20.41 27.73
C ARG A 340 1.63 19.79 26.64
N SER A 341 1.02 19.43 25.51
CA SER A 341 1.77 19.00 24.34
C SER A 341 2.79 20.06 23.90
N GLY A 342 3.98 19.60 23.53
CA GLY A 342 5.08 20.46 23.10
C GLY A 342 6.06 20.89 24.20
N LEU A 343 5.76 20.64 25.48
CA LEU A 343 6.70 20.93 26.58
C LEU A 343 7.99 20.10 26.41
N GLU A 344 9.10 20.72 26.79
CA GLU A 344 10.39 20.04 26.86
C GLU A 344 10.46 19.15 28.11
N ALA A 345 11.11 18.01 27.96
CA ALA A 345 11.35 17.09 29.04
C ALA A 345 12.77 16.55 28.98
N GLU A 346 13.34 16.29 30.14
CA GLU A 346 14.58 15.54 30.28
C GLU A 346 14.27 14.16 30.85
N ILE A 347 14.80 13.13 30.21
CA ILE A 347 14.60 11.73 30.61
C ILE A 347 15.92 11.19 31.12
N THR A 348 15.87 10.54 32.27
CA THR A 348 17.00 9.78 32.85
C THR A 348 16.59 8.32 32.94
N ALA A 349 17.49 7.42 32.58
CA ALA A 349 17.25 5.97 32.68
C ALA A 349 18.11 5.41 33.82
N ASP A 350 17.49 4.58 34.69
CA ASP A 350 18.21 3.97 35.82
C ASP A 350 19.41 3.13 35.39
N ALA A 351 19.31 2.49 34.21
CA ALA A 351 20.38 1.68 33.64
C ALA A 351 21.54 2.48 33.06
N LEU A 352 21.40 3.83 32.89
CA LEU A 352 22.40 4.73 32.29
C LEU A 352 22.60 5.95 33.17
N PRO A 353 23.19 5.79 34.38
CA PRO A 353 23.31 6.86 35.33
C PRO A 353 24.18 8.01 34.76
N GLY A 354 23.68 9.24 34.93
CA GLY A 354 24.33 10.45 34.47
C GLY A 354 24.10 10.84 33.00
N GLN A 355 23.40 10.03 32.23
CA GLN A 355 22.98 10.41 30.88
C GLN A 355 21.58 11.02 30.90
N LYS A 356 21.42 12.20 30.28
CA LYS A 356 20.14 12.86 30.10
C LYS A 356 19.74 12.82 28.62
N PHE A 357 18.55 12.41 28.37
CA PHE A 357 17.96 12.34 27.03
C PHE A 357 16.92 13.44 26.88
N ALA A 358 17.07 14.26 25.86
CA ALA A 358 16.08 15.28 25.55
C ALA A 358 14.81 14.62 24.98
N ALA A 359 13.66 15.07 25.44
CA ALA A 359 12.37 14.63 24.94
C ALA A 359 11.38 15.78 24.87
N ARG A 360 10.26 15.55 24.20
CA ARG A 360 9.13 16.49 24.17
C ARG A 360 7.82 15.76 24.41
N VAL A 361 6.92 16.41 25.14
CA VAL A 361 5.55 15.93 25.33
C VAL A 361 4.86 15.87 23.97
N GLN A 362 4.56 14.67 23.51
CA GLN A 362 3.79 14.43 22.30
C GLN A 362 2.29 14.52 22.57
N ALA A 363 1.83 13.84 23.61
CA ALA A 363 0.43 13.82 23.99
C ALA A 363 0.28 13.48 25.47
N VAL A 364 -0.85 13.90 26.05
CA VAL A 364 -1.31 13.50 27.37
C VAL A 364 -2.55 12.61 27.16
N SER A 365 -2.55 11.43 27.75
CA SER A 365 -3.69 10.52 27.66
C SER A 365 -4.92 11.14 28.33
N PRO A 366 -6.10 11.11 27.71
CA PRO A 366 -7.32 11.59 28.34
C PRO A 366 -7.82 10.65 29.44
N ASN A 367 -7.33 9.41 29.46
CA ASN A 367 -7.74 8.39 30.42
C ASN A 367 -6.75 8.32 31.56
N SER A 368 -7.25 8.40 32.79
CA SER A 368 -6.47 8.14 34.00
C SER A 368 -6.30 6.64 34.22
N GLN A 369 -5.22 6.28 34.89
CA GLN A 369 -4.96 4.94 35.39
C GLN A 369 -4.85 5.01 36.92
N ILE A 370 -5.44 4.03 37.63
CA ILE A 370 -5.30 3.96 39.05
C ILE A 370 -4.24 2.91 39.37
N GLN A 371 -3.12 3.36 39.88
CA GLN A 371 -2.04 2.49 40.30
C GLN A 371 -1.80 2.69 41.82
N SER A 372 -1.83 1.63 42.58
CA SER A 372 -1.64 1.67 44.04
C SER A 372 -2.51 2.72 44.74
N ASN A 373 -3.77 2.88 44.33
CA ASN A 373 -4.74 3.84 44.84
C ASN A 373 -4.44 5.32 44.58
N VAL A 374 -3.49 5.61 43.66
CA VAL A 374 -3.16 6.96 43.17
C VAL A 374 -3.66 7.08 41.75
N VAL A 375 -4.33 8.21 41.43
CA VAL A 375 -4.80 8.53 40.09
C VAL A 375 -3.65 9.19 39.32
N GLN A 376 -3.27 8.57 38.23
CA GLN A 376 -2.19 9.06 37.38
C GLN A 376 -2.64 9.10 35.91
N TYR A 377 -2.00 9.97 35.14
CA TYR A 377 -2.23 10.12 33.71
C TYR A 377 -0.98 9.73 32.92
N GLU A 378 -1.16 8.97 31.87
CA GLU A 378 -0.06 8.61 30.96
C GLU A 378 0.30 9.81 30.08
N VAL A 379 1.55 10.25 30.17
CA VAL A 379 2.12 11.26 29.30
C VAL A 379 3.10 10.59 28.34
N ILE A 380 2.87 10.78 27.06
CA ILE A 380 3.69 10.20 25.99
C ILE A 380 4.74 11.23 25.60
N LEU A 381 6.00 10.90 25.81
CA LEU A 381 7.14 11.71 25.48
C LEU A 381 7.83 11.14 24.24
N ARG A 382 8.09 11.98 23.26
CA ARG A 382 8.91 11.63 22.10
C ARG A 382 10.36 12.01 22.38
N LEU A 383 11.25 11.03 22.31
CA LEU A 383 12.67 11.28 22.46
C LEU A 383 13.21 12.08 21.26
N ALA A 384 14.09 13.02 21.52
CA ALA A 384 14.75 13.86 20.54
C ALA A 384 16.28 13.69 20.68
N GLY A 385 16.96 13.41 19.57
CA GLY A 385 18.41 13.21 19.56
C GLY A 385 18.84 11.74 19.61
N PRO A 386 20.13 11.49 19.89
CA PRO A 386 20.67 10.14 19.92
C PRO A 386 20.08 9.35 21.09
N THR A 387 19.56 8.16 20.78
CA THR A 387 18.95 7.24 21.76
C THR A 387 19.80 5.99 21.98
N GLU A 388 21.11 6.12 21.75
CA GLU A 388 22.06 5.01 21.90
C GLU A 388 22.10 4.52 23.35
N GLY A 389 22.04 3.19 23.50
CA GLY A 389 22.01 2.55 24.82
C GLY A 389 20.61 2.36 25.41
N LEU A 390 19.58 3.08 24.95
CA LEU A 390 18.21 2.86 25.42
C LEU A 390 17.62 1.60 24.79
N ARG A 391 16.95 0.78 25.61
CA ARG A 391 16.25 -0.41 25.19
C ARG A 391 14.77 -0.31 25.53
N LEU A 392 13.94 -0.99 24.77
CA LEU A 392 12.51 -1.11 25.07
C LEU A 392 12.30 -1.74 26.44
N GLY A 393 11.32 -1.23 27.21
CA GLY A 393 11.02 -1.70 28.55
C GLY A 393 11.92 -1.15 29.65
N MET A 394 12.97 -0.37 29.34
CA MET A 394 13.78 0.28 30.39
C MET A 394 12.94 1.27 31.19
N THR A 395 13.07 1.20 32.53
CA THR A 395 12.50 2.19 33.45
C THR A 395 13.22 3.53 33.28
N VAL A 396 12.43 4.59 33.27
CA VAL A 396 12.91 5.97 33.12
C VAL A 396 12.15 6.92 34.02
N ASP A 397 12.87 7.91 34.50
CA ASP A 397 12.29 9.07 35.14
C ASP A 397 12.35 10.26 34.19
N ALA A 398 11.22 10.94 34.05
CA ALA A 398 11.10 12.11 33.20
C ALA A 398 10.85 13.37 34.05
N GLU A 399 11.57 14.41 33.74
CA GLU A 399 11.40 15.74 34.30
C GLU A 399 10.79 16.64 33.21
N LEU A 400 9.49 16.94 33.32
CA LEU A 400 8.75 17.79 32.40
C LEU A 400 8.94 19.25 32.79
N ILE A 401 9.56 20.06 31.92
CA ILE A 401 9.91 21.43 32.18
C ILE A 401 8.72 22.35 31.88
N LEU A 402 8.05 22.80 32.92
CA LEU A 402 6.93 23.75 32.80
C LEU A 402 7.41 25.17 32.50
N LEU A 403 8.48 25.60 33.18
CA LEU A 403 9.02 26.95 33.06
C LEU A 403 10.53 26.93 33.30
N ARG A 404 11.26 27.55 32.43
CA ARG A 404 12.71 27.81 32.62
C ARG A 404 12.95 29.31 32.59
N ARG A 405 13.47 29.88 33.70
CA ARG A 405 13.85 31.30 33.80
C ARG A 405 15.33 31.41 34.18
N PRO A 406 16.19 31.83 33.25
CA PRO A 406 17.61 31.96 33.53
C PRO A 406 17.90 33.22 34.34
N GLY A 407 18.85 33.12 35.30
CA GLY A 407 19.43 34.24 35.99
C GLY A 407 18.50 35.04 36.91
N VAL A 408 17.45 34.42 37.45
CA VAL A 408 16.53 35.10 38.39
C VAL A 408 17.02 35.05 39.83
N LEU A 409 16.64 36.10 40.63
CA LEU A 409 16.95 36.12 42.05
C LEU A 409 16.14 35.06 42.78
N THR A 410 16.82 34.17 43.48
CA THR A 410 16.19 33.06 44.20
C THR A 410 16.53 33.08 45.69
N VAL A 411 15.56 32.73 46.51
CA VAL A 411 15.71 32.51 47.95
C VAL A 411 15.12 31.13 48.32
N PRO A 412 15.64 30.45 49.33
CA PRO A 412 15.00 29.26 49.88
C PRO A 412 13.57 29.55 50.27
N ARG A 413 12.62 28.60 49.98
CA ARG A 413 11.22 28.75 50.31
C ARG A 413 10.95 29.06 51.80
N GLU A 414 11.82 28.50 52.69
CA GLU A 414 11.77 28.73 54.15
C GLU A 414 11.97 30.20 54.54
N ALA A 415 12.61 31.02 53.68
CA ALA A 415 12.81 32.44 53.95
C ALA A 415 11.58 33.30 53.70
N VAL A 416 10.60 32.80 52.85
CA VAL A 416 9.40 33.56 52.48
C VAL A 416 8.30 33.27 53.49
N ARG A 417 7.80 34.30 54.16
CA ARG A 417 6.79 34.26 55.21
C ARG A 417 5.55 35.08 54.84
N GLY A 418 4.40 34.74 55.43
CA GLY A 418 3.14 35.45 55.23
C GLY A 418 2.15 34.75 54.33
N GLU A 419 0.85 34.68 54.71
CA GLU A 419 -0.23 34.05 53.90
C GLU A 419 -0.84 35.01 52.86
N GLY A 420 -0.76 36.31 53.05
CA GLY A 420 -1.24 37.32 52.11
C GLY A 420 -0.10 38.08 51.48
N SER A 421 0.38 39.11 52.11
CA SER A 421 1.58 39.85 51.70
C SER A 421 2.82 39.02 52.03
N LYS A 422 3.57 38.60 51.01
CA LYS A 422 4.80 37.85 51.16
C LYS A 422 5.90 38.77 51.64
N MET A 423 6.65 38.39 52.65
CA MET A 423 7.82 39.13 53.20
C MET A 423 8.97 38.18 53.48
N VAL A 424 10.17 38.75 53.40
CA VAL A 424 11.42 38.07 53.74
C VAL A 424 12.11 38.87 54.83
N LEU A 425 12.63 38.20 55.85
CA LEU A 425 13.45 38.86 56.88
C LEU A 425 14.91 38.89 56.41
N ILE A 426 15.41 40.09 56.20
CA ILE A 426 16.85 40.29 55.88
C ILE A 426 17.62 40.53 57.15
N VAL A 427 18.90 40.07 57.18
CA VAL A 427 19.82 40.35 58.26
C VAL A 427 20.69 41.54 57.86
N GLN A 428 20.43 42.71 58.45
CA GLN A 428 21.18 43.90 58.19
C GLN A 428 21.70 44.46 59.57
N ASP A 429 23.00 44.68 59.68
CA ASP A 429 23.66 45.17 60.93
C ASP A 429 23.32 44.35 62.18
N GLY A 430 23.00 43.08 62.03
CA GLY A 430 22.63 42.19 63.15
C GLY A 430 21.22 42.29 63.66
N GLU A 431 20.35 42.98 62.90
CA GLU A 431 18.90 43.04 63.14
C GLU A 431 18.08 42.37 62.01
N LEU A 432 16.88 41.86 62.34
CA LEU A 432 15.99 41.30 61.40
C LEU A 432 15.00 42.34 60.90
N THR A 433 15.14 42.75 59.61
CA THR A 433 14.24 43.71 58.97
C THR A 433 13.28 43.01 58.04
N PRO A 434 11.97 43.17 58.24
CA PRO A 434 11.00 42.61 57.30
C PRO A 434 10.91 43.44 56.02
N VAL A 435 11.16 42.80 54.88
CA VAL A 435 11.07 43.42 53.54
C VAL A 435 9.90 42.78 52.78
N PRO A 436 8.94 43.58 52.32
CA PRO A 436 7.88 43.04 51.45
C PRO A 436 8.47 42.67 50.10
N VAL A 437 8.11 41.46 49.63
CA VAL A 437 8.63 40.91 48.38
C VAL A 437 7.51 40.50 47.44
N GLN A 438 7.75 40.63 46.16
CA GLN A 438 6.90 39.97 45.16
C GLN A 438 7.58 38.67 44.73
N VAL A 439 6.84 37.58 44.82
CA VAL A 439 7.30 36.25 44.46
C VAL A 439 6.84 35.87 43.06
N GLY A 440 7.66 35.16 42.31
CA GLY A 440 7.35 34.60 40.99
C GLY A 440 7.17 33.09 41.04
N GLY A 441 7.90 32.37 40.17
CA GLY A 441 7.90 30.91 40.13
C GLY A 441 8.57 30.27 41.35
N SER A 442 8.22 29.00 41.62
CA SER A 442 8.88 28.20 42.66
C SER A 442 9.12 26.77 42.18
N ASP A 443 10.28 26.21 42.49
CA ASP A 443 10.63 24.80 42.23
C ASP A 443 10.34 23.89 43.43
N GLY A 444 9.63 24.41 44.44
CA GLY A 444 9.34 23.69 45.68
C GLY A 444 10.43 23.86 46.74
N ARG A 445 11.69 24.13 46.38
CA ARG A 445 12.83 24.37 47.29
C ARG A 445 13.22 25.84 47.32
N THR A 446 13.22 26.50 46.18
CA THR A 446 13.54 27.91 46.03
C THR A 446 12.39 28.68 45.42
N VAL A 447 12.32 29.97 45.68
CA VAL A 447 11.26 30.86 45.17
C VAL A 447 11.94 32.02 44.46
N GLU A 448 11.45 32.37 43.28
CA GLU A 448 11.86 33.56 42.55
C GLU A 448 11.35 34.81 43.23
N ILE A 449 12.22 35.80 43.39
CA ILE A 449 11.88 37.14 43.86
C ILE A 449 11.91 38.08 42.65
N THR A 450 10.77 38.63 42.28
CA THR A 450 10.64 39.57 41.16
C THR A 450 10.93 41.01 41.59
N SER A 451 10.68 41.36 42.86
CA SER A 451 11.00 42.69 43.43
C SER A 451 11.13 42.63 44.95
N GLY A 452 11.90 43.51 45.52
CA GLY A 452 12.06 43.70 46.99
C GLY A 452 13.39 43.29 47.54
N LEU A 453 14.21 42.49 46.82
CA LEU A 453 15.58 42.10 47.27
C LEU A 453 16.59 42.38 46.19
N THR A 454 17.87 42.52 46.63
CA THR A 454 19.04 42.64 45.77
C THR A 454 19.97 41.43 45.94
N GLU A 455 20.76 41.14 44.91
CA GLU A 455 21.72 40.04 44.92
C GLU A 455 22.75 40.26 46.06
N GLY A 456 23.11 39.21 46.78
CA GLY A 456 24.07 39.25 47.88
C GLY A 456 23.47 39.57 49.24
N GLN A 457 22.21 39.98 49.36
CA GLN A 457 21.54 40.16 50.66
C GLN A 457 21.40 38.81 51.39
N THR A 458 21.51 38.86 52.72
CA THR A 458 21.41 37.70 53.58
C THR A 458 20.00 37.61 54.17
N VAL A 459 19.30 36.52 53.86
CA VAL A 459 17.92 36.27 54.33
C VAL A 459 17.93 35.27 55.47
N TYR A 460 17.02 35.48 56.43
CA TYR A 460 16.85 34.64 57.61
C TYR A 460 15.93 33.45 57.33
N LEU A 461 16.41 32.25 57.66
CA LEU A 461 15.64 30.99 57.42
C LEU A 461 14.95 30.48 58.70
N GLY A 462 15.51 30.76 59.89
CA GLY A 462 15.04 30.25 61.15
C GLY A 462 16.15 30.15 62.21
N GLU A 463 15.79 29.76 63.39
CA GLU A 463 16.77 29.47 64.45
C GLU A 463 17.36 28.07 64.24
N SER A 464 18.66 27.92 64.44
CA SER A 464 19.29 26.61 64.47
C SER A 464 18.86 25.90 65.79
N PRO A 465 18.32 24.68 65.74
CA PRO A 465 18.10 23.96 66.99
C PRO A 465 19.41 23.78 67.73
N ALA A 466 19.49 24.31 68.94
CA ALA A 466 20.65 24.13 69.81
C ALA A 466 20.91 22.63 70.00
N SER A 467 22.10 22.18 69.68
CA SER A 467 22.51 20.80 69.92
C SER A 467 22.52 20.56 71.44
N PRO A 468 21.78 19.57 71.93
CA PRO A 468 21.88 19.22 73.34
C PRO A 468 23.23 18.54 73.63
N THR A 469 24.22 19.30 74.12
CA THR A 469 25.42 18.76 74.80
C THR A 469 25.00 18.41 76.22
N GLY A 470 24.75 17.18 76.50
CA GLY A 470 24.43 16.71 77.84
C GLY A 470 24.57 15.21 77.95
N THR A 471 25.80 14.78 78.12
CA THR A 471 26.12 13.43 78.58
C THR A 471 25.68 13.22 79.98
N THR A 472 24.82 12.25 80.25
CA THR A 472 24.65 11.67 81.62
C THR A 472 24.54 10.16 81.46
N PRO A 473 25.37 9.41 82.21
CA PRO A 473 25.34 7.95 82.14
C PRO A 473 24.38 7.37 83.17
N GLY A 474 23.59 6.43 82.74
CA GLY A 474 23.20 5.32 83.60
C GLY A 474 21.93 5.46 84.42
N SER A 475 20.92 4.78 83.99
CA SER A 475 20.13 3.91 84.89
C SER A 475 19.37 2.86 84.08
N THR A 476 19.75 1.63 84.26
CA THR A 476 19.10 0.42 83.84
C THR A 476 17.74 0.33 84.55
N GLN A 477 16.64 0.52 83.84
CA GLN A 477 15.32 0.08 84.32
C GLN A 477 14.84 -1.12 83.53
N THR A 478 14.82 -2.23 84.17
CA THR A 478 14.27 -3.53 83.79
C THR A 478 12.75 -3.39 83.62
N ASN A 479 12.21 -3.68 82.53
CA ASN A 479 10.78 -3.70 82.24
C ASN A 479 10.22 -5.11 82.58
N PRO A 480 9.22 -5.28 83.50
CA PRO A 480 8.80 -6.58 83.95
C PRO A 480 7.66 -7.25 83.15
N PHE A 481 7.36 -6.78 81.95
CA PHE A 481 6.31 -7.36 81.14
C PHE A 481 6.79 -7.70 79.70
N MET A 482 7.54 -8.85 79.55
CA MET A 482 7.65 -9.57 78.31
C MET A 482 7.44 -11.06 78.54
N PRO A 483 6.47 -11.73 77.92
CA PRO A 483 6.36 -13.19 78.01
C PRO A 483 7.33 -13.83 77.01
N SER A 484 7.98 -14.91 77.44
CA SER A 484 8.96 -15.73 76.67
C SER A 484 8.31 -16.46 75.47
N PRO A 485 8.99 -16.64 74.34
CA PRO A 485 8.49 -17.43 73.25
C PRO A 485 8.62 -18.95 73.51
N PRO A 486 7.68 -19.80 73.00
CA PRO A 486 7.72 -21.26 73.18
C PRO A 486 8.73 -21.92 72.28
N GLY A 487 9.41 -22.92 72.82
CA GLY A 487 10.51 -23.66 72.19
C GLY A 487 10.08 -24.51 70.98
N VAL A 488 10.96 -24.53 70.01
CA VAL A 488 10.93 -25.40 68.83
C VAL A 488 11.43 -26.79 69.24
N ARG A 489 10.56 -27.82 69.21
CA ARG A 489 10.95 -29.22 69.21
C ARG A 489 11.32 -29.66 67.79
N ARG A 490 12.55 -30.12 67.61
CA ARG A 490 13.02 -30.91 66.45
C ARG A 490 12.32 -32.28 66.41
N ARG A 491 11.76 -32.59 65.27
CA ARG A 491 11.82 -33.92 64.66
C ARG A 491 11.88 -33.71 63.12
#